data_7191a7e8b9f18f78024805d57a9f5943
#
_entry.id   7191a7e8b9f18f78024805d57a9f5943
#
_cell.length_a   1.000
_cell.length_b   1.000
_cell.length_c   1.000
_cell.angle_alpha   90.00
_cell.angle_beta   90.00
_cell.angle_gamma   90.00
#
_symmetry.space_group_name_H-M   'P 1'
#
loop_
_entity.id
_entity.type
_entity.pdbx_description
1 polymer ?
#
loop_
_entity_poly.entity_id
_entity_poly.type
_entity_poly.pdbx_seq_one_letter_code
_entity_poly.pdbx_strand_id
1 'polypeptide(L)'
;MMKMNKLFLGLFVCTALCACSNDELGVIPDDTPNVFAGSEAYINVRLADAGSLTRAQEDGFEYGTNEQSVKNAYFYFYDADGVFVTQGDVWANGNASVTTPAGNIEFASNNVVVLKGMDKKNYPKYMVAVLNKPNDFMYGETLDEMQTVLADNNAEGIYYPETINNSTINYFTMSTTSYTDTNRAKYFVTEVKEENFALEPMTDVSAITNTVTVYVERLAAKVTLNVSGELEKDENGRYPIKVTVAGEDNSAGGGNIASEDLYVELLGWKLNATAKKSHMVKNIDIAWADNDLGFTWNRSIDYRSHWGKSFNYGFSGYPENAAAVSDNSEYLNYVDLEDGLTELGTSAYCAENTNTSAIVTTNFSSAVTSILLKAKVCDVNGNALDLVRYNGVLFKQDSFLEYVLSVLQTKNQLNVWYEDGQDDKGNTKYTQIGKEYVKLENVGDGKVKVVFTNENGASLYTGDGSAYSEQVITTLNDNLATASADATAYNGGLMYYNIPIEHLNNGAITENGIIPEAKYGVVRNHHYVVTVDKLEKIGKGIFDGDEKIVPGDDPDGDIYYVGAKINILSWKIVSQNVEL
;
A
#
# COMPACT_ATOMS: atom_id res chain seq x y z
N MET A 1 -29.46 24.93 -26.35
CA MET A 1 -29.50 26.11 -25.44
C MET A 1 -28.38 25.89 -24.43
N MET A 2 -27.22 26.45 -24.73
CA MET A 2 -26.00 26.37 -23.91
C MET A 2 -26.10 27.35 -22.75
N LYS A 3 -25.80 26.92 -21.53
CA LYS A 3 -25.47 27.84 -20.43
C LYS A 3 -23.99 27.70 -20.11
N MET A 4 -23.23 28.72 -20.46
CA MET A 4 -21.83 28.91 -20.09
C MET A 4 -21.73 29.25 -18.60
N ASN A 5 -20.89 28.55 -17.88
CA ASN A 5 -20.46 28.93 -16.54
C ASN A 5 -19.23 29.83 -16.65
N LYS A 6 -19.32 30.96 -15.97
CA LYS A 6 -18.30 32.01 -15.94
C LYS A 6 -17.18 31.63 -15.00
N LEU A 7 -15.97 31.56 -15.57
CA LEU A 7 -14.70 31.52 -14.88
C LEU A 7 -14.42 32.89 -14.24
N PHE A 8 -14.24 32.95 -12.93
CA PHE A 8 -13.71 34.14 -12.27
C PHE A 8 -12.20 33.98 -12.08
N LEU A 9 -11.46 34.73 -12.86
CA LEU A 9 -10.02 34.89 -12.73
C LEU A 9 -9.76 36.13 -11.89
N GLY A 10 -9.40 35.94 -10.62
CA GLY A 10 -9.00 37.06 -9.74
C GLY A 10 -7.48 37.23 -9.78
N LEU A 11 -7.03 38.23 -10.51
CA LEU A 11 -5.65 38.69 -10.55
C LEU A 11 -5.38 39.61 -9.36
N PHE A 12 -4.62 39.20 -8.36
CA PHE A 12 -4.12 40.08 -7.30
C PHE A 12 -2.77 40.66 -7.73
N VAL A 13 -2.78 41.93 -8.00
CA VAL A 13 -1.55 42.74 -8.18
C VAL A 13 -1.17 43.32 -6.81
N CYS A 14 -0.06 42.87 -6.24
CA CYS A 14 0.56 43.54 -5.10
C CYS A 14 1.32 44.79 -5.59
N THR A 15 0.81 45.95 -5.31
CA THR A 15 1.57 47.20 -5.34
C THR A 15 1.98 47.58 -3.92
N ALA A 16 3.28 47.53 -3.65
CA ALA A 16 3.87 48.10 -2.46
C ALA A 16 3.78 49.64 -2.54
N LEU A 17 3.15 50.24 -1.57
CA LEU A 17 3.30 51.68 -1.30
C LEU A 17 3.67 51.87 0.17
N CYS A 18 4.93 52.22 0.39
CA CYS A 18 5.35 52.89 1.60
C CYS A 18 4.73 54.32 1.65
N ALA A 19 4.00 54.61 2.70
CA ALA A 19 3.70 55.98 3.08
C ALA A 19 3.67 56.06 4.61
N CYS A 20 4.68 56.72 5.14
CA CYS A 20 4.64 57.28 6.48
C CYS A 20 3.67 58.48 6.46
N SER A 21 2.67 58.52 7.32
CA SER A 21 2.07 59.74 7.78
C SER A 21 1.52 59.55 9.19
N ASN A 22 2.11 60.32 10.12
CA ASN A 22 1.51 60.58 11.42
C ASN A 22 0.17 61.32 11.18
N ASP A 23 -0.91 60.81 11.71
CA ASP A 23 -2.08 61.59 12.07
C ASP A 23 -2.74 60.98 13.30
N GLU A 24 -2.80 61.78 14.34
CA GLU A 24 -3.56 61.56 15.57
C GLU A 24 -5.05 61.38 15.24
N LEU A 25 -5.61 60.27 15.52
CA LEU A 25 -7.06 60.07 15.56
C LEU A 25 -7.46 59.45 16.89
N GLY A 26 -8.43 60.13 17.45
CA GLY A 26 -9.01 60.06 18.77
C GLY A 26 -9.16 58.67 19.38
N VAL A 27 -8.73 58.61 20.61
CA VAL A 27 -8.88 57.55 21.57
C VAL A 27 -10.36 57.21 21.78
N ILE A 28 -10.79 56.03 21.36
CA ILE A 28 -11.95 55.34 21.92
C ILE A 28 -11.38 54.51 23.09
N PRO A 29 -11.84 54.67 24.32
CA PRO A 29 -11.31 53.89 25.44
C PRO A 29 -11.94 52.50 25.40
N ASP A 30 -11.22 51.53 24.87
CA ASP A 30 -11.43 50.13 25.19
C ASP A 30 -10.38 49.74 26.25
N ASP A 31 -10.82 49.53 27.46
CA ASP A 31 -10.00 49.44 28.67
C ASP A 31 -9.16 48.16 28.81
N THR A 32 -8.92 47.44 27.72
CA THR A 32 -7.95 46.34 27.69
C THR A 32 -6.97 46.54 26.53
N PRO A 33 -5.67 46.80 26.78
CA PRO A 33 -4.73 46.97 25.69
C PRO A 33 -4.65 45.67 24.87
N ASN A 34 -4.93 45.80 23.57
CA ASN A 34 -4.74 44.70 22.62
C ASN A 34 -3.22 44.51 22.42
N VAL A 35 -2.64 43.67 23.26
CA VAL A 35 -1.17 43.47 23.36
C VAL A 35 -0.60 42.94 22.05
N PHE A 36 -1.46 42.39 21.17
CA PHE A 36 -1.04 41.72 19.93
C PHE A 36 -1.42 42.44 18.65
N ALA A 37 -2.23 43.49 18.70
CA ALA A 37 -2.72 44.17 17.48
C ALA A 37 -1.57 44.81 16.70
N GLY A 38 -1.32 44.32 15.50
CA GLY A 38 -0.30 44.80 14.58
C GLY A 38 1.16 44.48 14.95
N SER A 39 1.40 43.75 16.02
CA SER A 39 2.73 43.31 16.47
C SER A 39 3.05 41.89 16.05
N GLU A 40 4.34 41.57 16.02
CA GLU A 40 4.78 40.19 15.97
C GLU A 40 4.59 39.56 17.35
N ALA A 41 4.10 38.31 17.40
CA ALA A 41 4.07 37.52 18.61
C ALA A 41 4.94 36.26 18.42
N TYR A 42 5.49 35.77 19.51
CA TYR A 42 6.39 34.62 19.50
C TYR A 42 5.84 33.53 20.41
N ILE A 43 5.88 32.31 19.94
CA ILE A 43 5.51 31.14 20.72
C ILE A 43 6.64 30.11 20.67
N ASN A 44 6.95 29.51 21.81
CA ASN A 44 7.93 28.44 21.88
C ASN A 44 7.21 27.11 21.70
N VAL A 45 7.63 26.35 20.68
CA VAL A 45 7.05 25.08 20.31
C VAL A 45 8.10 24.00 20.44
N ARG A 46 7.83 23.01 21.27
CA ARG A 46 8.57 21.75 21.31
C ARG A 46 7.85 20.76 20.40
N LEU A 47 8.50 20.38 19.31
CA LEU A 47 8.08 19.29 18.46
C LEU A 47 8.55 17.97 19.06
N ALA A 48 7.65 17.00 19.16
CA ALA A 48 7.97 15.66 19.63
C ALA A 48 7.31 14.65 18.69
N ASP A 49 8.05 13.63 18.29
CA ASP A 49 7.45 12.51 17.59
C ASP A 49 6.48 11.78 18.51
N ALA A 50 5.39 11.37 17.91
CA ALA A 50 4.27 10.79 18.59
C ALA A 50 4.48 9.34 19.06
N GLY A 51 5.67 8.92 19.51
CA GLY A 51 5.89 7.67 20.21
C GLY A 51 5.01 7.56 21.48
N SER A 52 4.52 6.39 21.83
CA SER A 52 3.55 6.18 22.92
C SER A 52 4.13 6.56 24.30
N LEU A 53 3.54 7.53 24.99
CA LEU A 53 3.96 7.93 26.35
C LEU A 53 3.50 6.96 27.47
N THR A 54 2.73 5.92 27.21
CA THR A 54 2.02 5.21 28.28
C THR A 54 2.04 3.70 28.26
N ARG A 55 2.71 3.04 27.34
CA ARG A 55 3.04 1.64 27.54
C ARG A 55 4.51 1.55 27.98
N ALA A 56 4.66 1.33 29.29
CA ALA A 56 5.92 0.89 29.83
C ALA A 56 6.42 -0.31 29.03
N GLN A 57 7.65 -0.16 28.51
CA GLN A 57 8.53 -1.24 28.11
C GLN A 57 7.83 -2.47 27.50
N GLU A 58 7.29 -2.36 26.29
CA GLU A 58 7.31 -3.51 25.39
C GLU A 58 8.53 -3.31 24.48
N ASP A 59 9.42 -4.27 24.49
CA ASP A 59 10.62 -4.32 23.66
C ASP A 59 10.22 -4.16 22.21
N GLY A 60 10.81 -3.22 21.48
CA GLY A 60 10.64 -3.16 20.05
C GLY A 60 10.41 -1.79 19.44
N PHE A 61 11.07 -0.73 19.92
CA PHE A 61 11.20 0.52 19.16
C PHE A 61 12.39 0.43 18.21
N GLU A 62 12.18 0.71 16.93
CA GLU A 62 13.26 0.90 15.99
C GLU A 62 13.55 2.40 15.86
N TYR A 63 14.76 2.81 16.20
CA TYR A 63 15.24 4.17 16.00
C TYR A 63 15.99 4.23 14.67
N GLY A 64 15.30 4.61 13.60
CA GLY A 64 15.91 4.81 12.29
C GLY A 64 16.60 6.17 12.23
N THR A 65 17.91 6.19 12.11
CA THR A 65 18.73 7.42 12.12
C THR A 65 18.42 8.40 10.98
N ASN A 66 17.79 7.96 9.89
CA ASN A 66 17.53 8.77 8.70
C ASN A 66 16.04 9.05 8.43
N GLU A 67 15.14 8.57 9.27
CA GLU A 67 13.69 8.67 9.06
C GLU A 67 13.02 9.72 9.93
N GLN A 68 13.77 10.36 10.82
CA GLN A 68 13.32 11.42 11.73
C GLN A 68 13.71 12.83 11.26
N SER A 69 14.28 12.94 10.06
CA SER A 69 14.80 14.21 9.57
C SER A 69 13.68 15.21 9.27
N VAL A 70 13.83 16.42 9.79
CA VAL A 70 12.92 17.54 9.53
C VAL A 70 13.64 18.59 8.70
N LYS A 71 13.15 18.86 7.48
CA LYS A 71 13.67 19.90 6.59
C LYS A 71 12.96 21.23 6.79
N ASN A 72 11.66 21.17 7.01
CA ASN A 72 10.83 22.35 7.28
C ASN A 72 9.67 22.00 8.23
N ALA A 73 9.19 23.02 8.94
CA ALA A 73 8.06 22.93 9.85
C ALA A 73 7.18 24.17 9.67
N TYR A 74 5.89 23.95 9.52
CA TYR A 74 4.87 24.98 9.35
C TYR A 74 3.82 24.83 10.43
N PHE A 75 3.34 25.95 10.96
CA PHE A 75 2.39 26.00 12.06
C PHE A 75 1.19 26.83 11.63
N TYR A 76 0.02 26.23 11.65
CA TYR A 76 -1.26 26.83 11.26
C TYR A 76 -2.09 27.04 12.51
N PHE A 77 -2.52 28.27 12.74
CA PHE A 77 -3.22 28.68 13.95
C PHE A 77 -4.67 28.99 13.65
N TYR A 78 -5.54 28.46 14.51
CA TYR A 78 -6.99 28.58 14.41
C TYR A 78 -7.56 29.16 15.70
N ASP A 79 -8.66 29.90 15.61
CA ASP A 79 -9.36 30.48 16.76
C ASP A 79 -10.20 29.43 17.51
N ALA A 80 -11.01 29.90 18.48
CA ALA A 80 -11.88 29.04 19.28
C ALA A 80 -12.99 28.36 18.45
N ASP A 81 -13.41 28.97 17.35
CA ASP A 81 -14.43 28.48 16.43
C ASP A 81 -13.81 27.56 15.34
N GLY A 82 -12.50 27.40 15.34
CA GLY A 82 -11.75 26.57 14.38
C GLY A 82 -11.51 27.26 13.05
N VAL A 83 -11.59 28.59 13.00
CA VAL A 83 -11.30 29.41 11.81
C VAL A 83 -9.82 29.77 11.79
N PHE A 84 -9.19 29.69 10.63
CA PHE A 84 -7.78 30.05 10.44
C PHE A 84 -7.52 31.50 10.83
N VAL A 85 -6.47 31.72 11.63
CA VAL A 85 -6.06 33.06 12.09
C VAL A 85 -4.77 33.49 11.39
N THR A 86 -3.75 32.67 11.45
CA THR A 86 -2.42 32.99 10.90
C THR A 86 -1.56 31.75 10.73
N GLN A 87 -0.53 31.88 9.91
CA GLN A 87 0.54 30.90 9.80
C GLN A 87 1.76 31.40 10.58
N GLY A 88 2.39 30.50 11.33
CA GLY A 88 3.65 30.76 12.01
C GLY A 88 4.82 30.14 11.27
N ASP A 89 5.91 30.90 11.16
CA ASP A 89 7.17 30.41 10.61
C ASP A 89 8.21 30.24 11.73
N VAL A 90 9.10 29.27 11.55
CA VAL A 90 10.24 29.11 12.47
C VAL A 90 11.09 30.38 12.41
N TRP A 91 11.36 31.02 13.57
CA TRP A 91 12.18 32.22 13.64
C TRP A 91 13.64 31.87 13.32
N ALA A 92 14.16 32.46 12.25
CA ALA A 92 15.48 32.13 11.69
C ALA A 92 16.67 32.33 12.66
N ASN A 93 16.52 33.20 13.67
CA ASN A 93 17.51 33.45 14.69
C ASN A 93 17.29 32.66 15.99
N GLY A 94 16.27 31.83 16.03
CA GLY A 94 15.97 30.92 17.13
C GLY A 94 16.94 29.74 17.13
N ASN A 95 17.51 29.44 18.31
CA ASN A 95 18.31 28.24 18.48
C ASN A 95 17.36 27.03 18.56
N ALA A 96 17.20 26.29 17.44
CA ALA A 96 16.64 24.97 17.53
C ALA A 96 17.59 24.08 18.32
N SER A 97 17.22 23.69 19.53
CA SER A 97 17.98 22.69 20.27
C SER A 97 17.35 21.32 20.08
N VAL A 98 18.09 20.40 19.48
CA VAL A 98 17.71 18.99 19.40
C VAL A 98 18.02 18.38 20.78
N THR A 99 17.00 17.83 21.43
CA THR A 99 17.18 17.08 22.67
C THR A 99 17.30 15.60 22.36
N THR A 100 18.13 14.90 23.12
CA THR A 100 18.24 13.45 23.01
C THR A 100 16.87 12.82 23.26
N PRO A 101 16.43 11.90 22.41
CA PRO A 101 15.19 11.18 22.63
C PRO A 101 15.15 10.51 23.99
N ALA A 102 14.03 10.57 24.67
CA ALA A 102 13.81 9.89 25.93
C ALA A 102 12.47 9.15 25.91
N GLY A 103 12.49 7.90 26.26
CA GLY A 103 11.30 7.05 26.24
C GLY A 103 10.84 6.78 24.80
N ASN A 104 9.58 7.10 24.52
CA ASN A 104 8.92 6.81 23.23
C ASN A 104 8.97 7.97 22.22
N ILE A 105 9.89 8.92 22.42
CA ILE A 105 10.04 10.08 21.53
C ILE A 105 11.32 9.87 20.73
N GLU A 106 11.18 9.66 19.42
CA GLU A 106 12.32 9.50 18.50
C GLU A 106 13.05 10.82 18.27
N PHE A 107 12.30 11.92 18.25
CA PHE A 107 12.80 13.24 17.95
C PHE A 107 12.12 14.29 18.82
N ALA A 108 12.89 15.21 19.37
CA ALA A 108 12.37 16.41 20.00
C ALA A 108 13.21 17.61 19.61
N SER A 109 12.58 18.68 19.14
CA SER A 109 13.24 19.97 18.89
C SER A 109 12.43 21.09 19.50
N ASN A 110 13.14 22.10 20.04
CA ASN A 110 12.51 23.33 20.50
C ASN A 110 12.68 24.40 19.43
N ASN A 111 11.59 25.05 19.07
CA ASN A 111 11.52 26.03 18.01
C ASN A 111 10.86 27.31 18.56
N VAL A 112 11.36 28.45 18.16
CA VAL A 112 10.67 29.72 18.31
C VAL A 112 9.88 29.99 17.03
N VAL A 113 8.59 30.16 17.14
CA VAL A 113 7.69 30.42 16.01
C VAL A 113 7.24 31.87 16.10
N VAL A 114 7.35 32.60 14.98
CA VAL A 114 6.89 33.99 14.88
C VAL A 114 5.54 34.03 14.16
N LEU A 115 4.58 34.74 14.77
CA LEU A 115 3.27 35.00 14.23
C LEU A 115 3.15 36.50 13.91
N LYS A 116 2.53 36.82 12.76
CA LYS A 116 2.34 38.19 12.30
C LYS A 116 0.86 38.51 12.19
N GLY A 117 0.52 39.78 12.41
CA GLY A 117 -0.83 40.25 12.20
C GLY A 117 -1.87 39.73 13.20
N MET A 118 -1.46 39.45 14.42
CA MET A 118 -2.34 38.96 15.47
C MET A 118 -3.41 39.99 15.86
N ASP A 119 -4.67 39.54 15.96
CA ASP A 119 -5.81 40.33 16.49
C ASP A 119 -6.36 39.64 17.75
N LYS A 120 -6.50 40.38 18.84
CA LYS A 120 -7.02 39.88 20.11
C LYS A 120 -8.43 39.27 20.00
N LYS A 121 -9.25 39.72 19.04
CA LYS A 121 -10.57 39.16 18.81
C LYS A 121 -10.53 37.77 18.20
N ASN A 122 -9.51 37.52 17.39
CA ASN A 122 -9.26 36.24 16.73
C ASN A 122 -8.03 35.53 17.32
N TYR A 123 -7.91 35.55 18.63
CA TYR A 123 -6.81 34.95 19.33
C TYR A 123 -6.74 33.45 19.06
N PRO A 124 -5.56 32.90 18.64
CA PRO A 124 -5.42 31.49 18.38
C PRO A 124 -5.68 30.65 19.63
N LYS A 125 -6.43 29.57 19.45
CA LYS A 125 -6.70 28.57 20.48
C LYS A 125 -6.16 27.20 20.12
N TYR A 126 -6.00 26.96 18.81
CA TYR A 126 -5.55 25.67 18.29
C TYR A 126 -4.42 25.86 17.31
N MET A 127 -3.54 24.90 17.28
CA MET A 127 -2.39 24.86 16.37
C MET A 127 -2.31 23.48 15.71
N VAL A 128 -2.09 23.46 14.39
CA VAL A 128 -1.73 22.29 13.61
C VAL A 128 -0.32 22.51 13.08
N ALA A 129 0.60 21.59 13.37
CA ALA A 129 1.91 21.57 12.76
C ALA A 129 1.96 20.57 11.61
N VAL A 130 2.60 20.96 10.51
CA VAL A 130 2.89 20.10 9.37
C VAL A 130 4.38 20.21 9.08
N LEU A 131 5.08 19.09 9.17
CA LEU A 131 6.51 18.99 8.94
C LEU A 131 6.75 18.32 7.59
N ASN A 132 7.80 18.76 6.90
CA ASN A 132 8.15 18.22 5.59
C ASN A 132 6.94 18.19 4.64
N LYS A 133 6.18 19.30 4.60
CA LYS A 133 4.94 19.36 3.82
C LYS A 133 5.22 19.22 2.32
N PRO A 134 4.30 18.59 1.55
CA PRO A 134 4.34 18.63 0.09
C PRO A 134 4.36 20.05 -0.46
N ASN A 135 4.94 20.24 -1.65
CA ASN A 135 5.03 21.56 -2.28
C ASN A 135 3.68 22.17 -2.64
N ASP A 136 2.72 21.34 -2.99
CA ASP A 136 1.35 21.71 -3.37
C ASP A 136 0.37 21.73 -2.18
N PHE A 137 0.89 21.57 -0.97
CA PHE A 137 0.06 21.57 0.24
C PHE A 137 -0.68 22.89 0.42
N MET A 138 -2.00 22.80 0.58
CA MET A 138 -2.91 23.88 0.94
C MET A 138 -3.53 23.56 2.29
N TYR A 139 -3.45 24.49 3.24
CA TYR A 139 -4.12 24.32 4.54
C TYR A 139 -5.63 24.57 4.41
N GLY A 140 -6.42 24.02 5.35
CA GLY A 140 -7.86 24.34 5.44
C GLY A 140 -8.10 25.70 6.11
N GLU A 141 -9.02 26.47 5.58
CA GLU A 141 -9.46 27.73 6.20
C GLU A 141 -10.23 27.49 7.51
N THR A 142 -10.69 26.28 7.72
CA THR A 142 -11.28 25.80 8.97
C THR A 142 -10.65 24.48 9.38
N LEU A 143 -10.80 24.11 10.66
CA LEU A 143 -10.35 22.80 11.15
C LEU A 143 -11.11 21.65 10.47
N ASP A 144 -12.36 21.83 10.09
CA ASP A 144 -13.14 20.83 9.37
C ASP A 144 -12.59 20.63 7.94
N GLU A 145 -12.22 21.71 7.25
CA GLU A 145 -11.56 21.64 5.96
C GLU A 145 -10.17 21.02 6.08
N MET A 146 -9.42 21.32 7.16
CA MET A 146 -8.11 20.71 7.40
C MET A 146 -8.17 19.18 7.48
N GLN A 147 -9.26 18.59 7.98
CA GLN A 147 -9.47 17.14 7.98
C GLN A 147 -9.67 16.57 6.57
N THR A 148 -10.05 17.38 5.59
CA THR A 148 -10.23 16.94 4.20
C THR A 148 -8.98 17.10 3.35
N VAL A 149 -7.94 17.77 3.86
CA VAL A 149 -6.67 17.96 3.13
C VAL A 149 -5.96 16.62 2.94
N LEU A 150 -5.52 16.37 1.72
CA LEU A 150 -4.89 15.12 1.30
C LEU A 150 -3.45 15.33 0.84
N ALA A 151 -2.62 14.33 1.03
CA ALA A 151 -1.28 14.20 0.46
C ALA A 151 -1.24 12.93 -0.43
N ASP A 152 -0.56 13.01 -1.57
CA ASP A 152 -0.41 11.88 -2.47
C ASP A 152 0.52 10.80 -1.90
N ASN A 153 0.20 9.54 -2.18
CA ASN A 153 1.04 8.40 -1.82
C ASN A 153 2.16 8.20 -2.85
N ASN A 154 3.09 9.14 -2.90
CA ASN A 154 4.25 9.09 -3.77
C ASN A 154 5.45 9.73 -3.09
N ALA A 155 6.58 9.77 -3.79
CA ALA A 155 7.84 10.32 -3.30
C ALA A 155 7.84 11.86 -3.15
N GLU A 156 6.72 12.54 -3.37
CA GLU A 156 6.58 13.99 -3.20
C GLU A 156 5.46 14.36 -2.22
N GLY A 157 4.61 13.38 -1.84
CA GLY A 157 3.48 13.55 -0.95
C GLY A 157 3.77 13.11 0.48
N ILE A 158 3.70 11.80 0.77
CA ILE A 158 3.87 11.30 2.14
C ILE A 158 5.33 11.15 2.57
N TYR A 159 6.26 11.02 1.63
CA TYR A 159 7.70 11.05 1.87
C TYR A 159 8.45 11.43 0.59
N TYR A 160 9.67 11.96 0.74
CA TYR A 160 10.56 12.18 -0.38
C TYR A 160 12.02 11.91 -0.01
N PRO A 161 12.73 11.12 -0.82
CA PRO A 161 14.15 10.90 -0.66
C PRO A 161 14.95 12.08 -1.20
N GLU A 162 15.97 12.53 -0.47
CA GLU A 162 16.92 13.53 -0.93
C GLU A 162 18.35 13.01 -0.72
N THR A 163 19.17 13.06 -1.76
CA THR A 163 20.58 12.65 -1.66
C THR A 163 21.44 13.85 -1.31
N ILE A 164 22.00 13.85 -0.10
CA ILE A 164 22.91 14.88 0.39
C ILE A 164 24.25 14.21 0.72
N ASN A 165 25.34 14.68 0.11
CA ASN A 165 26.70 14.16 0.34
C ASN A 165 26.81 12.62 0.21
N ASN A 166 26.20 12.03 -0.84
CA ASN A 166 26.14 10.60 -1.12
C ASN A 166 25.36 9.76 -0.08
N SER A 167 24.58 10.40 0.79
CA SER A 167 23.66 9.74 1.70
C SER A 167 22.23 10.08 1.35
N THR A 168 21.37 9.08 1.22
CA THR A 168 19.93 9.31 1.01
C THR A 168 19.26 9.51 2.36
N ILE A 169 18.58 10.64 2.51
CA ILE A 169 17.74 10.97 3.65
C ILE A 169 16.29 10.91 3.19
N ASN A 170 15.48 10.15 3.91
CA ASN A 170 14.04 10.09 3.67
C ASN A 170 13.35 11.12 4.57
N TYR A 171 12.78 12.16 3.96
CA TYR A 171 11.95 13.12 4.67
C TYR A 171 10.50 12.65 4.63
N PHE A 172 9.91 12.43 5.78
CA PHE A 172 8.51 12.04 5.90
C PHE A 172 7.64 13.24 6.22
N THR A 173 6.54 13.37 5.51
CA THR A 173 5.49 14.33 5.88
C THR A 173 4.87 13.88 7.20
N MET A 174 4.82 14.81 8.16
CA MET A 174 4.28 14.56 9.49
C MET A 174 3.26 15.63 9.84
N SER A 175 2.27 15.27 10.62
CA SER A 175 1.27 16.23 11.11
C SER A 175 0.95 16.03 12.57
N THR A 176 0.34 17.07 13.17
CA THR A 176 -0.07 17.05 14.57
C THR A 176 -0.99 15.90 14.87
N THR A 177 -0.72 15.24 15.99
CA THR A 177 -1.61 14.31 16.66
C THR A 177 -1.71 14.71 18.13
N SER A 178 -2.91 14.68 18.68
CA SER A 178 -3.19 15.20 20.02
C SER A 178 -3.51 14.11 21.03
N TYR A 179 -3.23 14.40 22.30
CA TYR A 179 -3.57 13.56 23.45
C TYR A 179 -4.65 14.16 24.34
N THR A 180 -5.39 15.18 23.90
CA THR A 180 -6.31 15.85 24.80
C THR A 180 -7.52 14.98 25.15
N ASP A 181 -7.69 14.73 26.44
CA ASP A 181 -8.82 13.98 27.00
C ASP A 181 -10.14 14.75 26.95
N THR A 182 -10.08 16.06 26.84
CA THR A 182 -11.23 16.94 27.11
C THR A 182 -12.04 17.32 25.89
N ASN A 183 -11.45 17.21 24.68
CA ASN A 183 -12.17 17.55 23.46
C ASN A 183 -11.87 16.56 22.34
N ARG A 184 -12.54 15.41 22.38
CA ARG A 184 -12.38 14.32 21.42
C ARG A 184 -12.60 14.75 19.96
N ALA A 185 -13.36 15.83 19.74
CA ALA A 185 -13.64 16.36 18.40
C ALA A 185 -12.42 17.05 17.76
N LYS A 186 -11.34 17.32 18.53
CA LYS A 186 -10.17 18.06 18.07
C LYS A 186 -8.86 17.33 18.35
N TYR A 187 -8.84 16.03 18.18
CA TYR A 187 -7.70 15.16 18.44
C TYR A 187 -6.49 15.39 17.52
N PHE A 188 -6.63 16.16 16.45
CA PHE A 188 -5.56 16.47 15.49
C PHE A 188 -4.99 17.89 15.68
N VAL A 189 -5.30 18.57 16.76
CA VAL A 189 -4.79 19.90 17.09
C VAL A 189 -4.07 19.91 18.44
N THR A 190 -3.23 20.91 18.64
CA THR A 190 -2.67 21.25 19.94
C THR A 190 -3.31 22.52 20.45
N GLU A 191 -3.83 22.51 21.69
CA GLU A 191 -4.35 23.71 22.32
C GLU A 191 -3.22 24.68 22.67
N VAL A 192 -3.43 25.95 22.39
CA VAL A 192 -2.53 27.04 22.77
C VAL A 192 -3.27 28.04 23.68
N LYS A 193 -2.55 28.57 24.65
CA LYS A 193 -3.08 29.51 25.63
C LYS A 193 -2.40 30.87 25.48
N GLU A 194 -3.06 31.91 25.95
CA GLU A 194 -2.51 33.28 25.91
C GLU A 194 -1.11 33.37 26.57
N GLU A 195 -0.91 32.65 27.66
CA GLU A 195 0.37 32.58 28.39
C GLU A 195 1.53 31.93 27.59
N ASN A 196 1.22 31.23 26.49
CA ASN A 196 2.28 30.65 25.64
C ASN A 196 2.89 31.67 24.68
N PHE A 197 2.27 32.84 24.51
CA PHE A 197 2.74 33.87 23.59
C PHE A 197 3.56 34.95 24.32
N ALA A 198 4.58 35.47 23.64
CA ALA A 198 5.39 36.58 24.08
C ALA A 198 5.53 37.61 22.97
N LEU A 199 5.75 38.88 23.32
CA LEU A 199 5.99 39.99 22.37
C LEU A 199 7.44 40.04 21.87
N GLU A 200 8.34 39.38 22.56
CA GLU A 200 9.77 39.30 22.20
C GLU A 200 10.17 37.83 22.06
N PRO A 201 11.09 37.53 21.14
CA PRO A 201 11.57 36.17 20.98
C PRO A 201 12.34 35.72 22.24
N MET A 202 11.92 34.60 22.81
CA MET A 202 12.61 33.98 23.93
C MET A 202 13.78 33.15 23.39
N THR A 203 14.97 33.64 23.52
CA THR A 203 16.19 33.02 22.97
C THR A 203 16.82 31.98 23.87
N ASP A 204 16.53 32.00 25.16
CA ASP A 204 17.02 31.00 26.10
C ASP A 204 15.98 29.88 26.29
N VAL A 205 16.13 28.83 25.52
CA VAL A 205 15.22 27.66 25.50
C VAL A 205 15.20 26.93 26.85
N SER A 206 16.26 27.08 27.66
CA SER A 206 16.36 26.43 28.98
C SER A 206 15.52 27.12 30.06
N ALA A 207 15.20 28.38 29.85
CA ALA A 207 14.43 29.23 30.80
C ALA A 207 12.92 29.29 30.45
N ILE A 208 12.47 28.67 29.39
CA ILE A 208 11.10 28.79 28.87
C ILE A 208 10.14 27.94 29.68
N THR A 209 9.30 28.57 30.48
CA THR A 209 8.30 27.90 31.32
C THR A 209 6.98 27.61 30.60
N ASN A 210 6.71 28.27 29.46
CA ASN A 210 5.44 28.26 28.76
C ASN A 210 5.55 27.68 27.35
N THR A 211 6.34 26.64 27.16
CA THR A 211 6.52 25.94 25.89
C THR A 211 5.31 25.04 25.59
N VAL A 212 4.80 25.13 24.39
CA VAL A 212 3.75 24.22 23.89
C VAL A 212 4.43 22.99 23.32
N THR A 213 4.06 21.80 23.79
CA THR A 213 4.53 20.54 23.20
C THR A 213 3.54 20.08 22.14
N VAL A 214 4.03 19.92 20.92
CA VAL A 214 3.26 19.42 19.77
C VAL A 214 3.78 18.03 19.44
N TYR A 215 2.91 17.09 19.46
CA TYR A 215 3.20 15.73 19.00
C TYR A 215 2.84 15.59 17.53
N VAL A 216 3.71 14.97 16.77
CA VAL A 216 3.51 14.71 15.33
C VAL A 216 3.65 13.24 15.04
N GLU A 217 2.99 12.78 13.98
CA GLU A 217 3.11 11.43 13.46
C GLU A 217 3.36 11.46 11.94
N ARG A 218 4.11 10.51 11.44
CA ARG A 218 4.33 10.35 9.98
C ARG A 218 3.04 9.92 9.30
N LEU A 219 2.79 10.43 8.10
CA LEU A 219 1.65 9.99 7.28
C LEU A 219 1.86 8.59 6.70
N ALA A 220 3.10 8.18 6.56
CA ALA A 220 3.46 6.88 6.01
C ALA A 220 3.36 5.74 7.05
N ALA A 221 3.05 4.55 6.57
CA ALA A 221 3.36 3.27 7.18
C ALA A 221 4.65 2.72 6.56
N LYS A 222 5.43 1.99 7.33
CA LYS A 222 6.66 1.29 6.92
C LYS A 222 6.41 -0.21 6.91
N VAL A 223 6.85 -0.90 5.88
CA VAL A 223 6.73 -2.36 5.76
C VAL A 223 8.09 -2.95 5.40
N THR A 224 8.49 -4.02 6.07
CA THR A 224 9.71 -4.77 5.77
C THR A 224 9.35 -6.25 5.65
N LEU A 225 9.82 -6.90 4.58
CA LEU A 225 9.66 -8.34 4.41
C LEU A 225 11.00 -9.03 4.64
N ASN A 226 11.03 -9.92 5.63
CA ASN A 226 12.16 -10.77 5.97
C ASN A 226 11.85 -12.24 5.67
N VAL A 227 12.90 -13.05 5.69
CA VAL A 227 12.80 -14.52 5.71
C VAL A 227 13.45 -15.03 6.97
N SER A 228 12.81 -15.96 7.65
CA SER A 228 13.35 -16.58 8.87
C SER A 228 14.67 -17.28 8.59
N GLY A 229 15.64 -17.07 9.48
CA GLY A 229 16.90 -17.80 9.43
C GLY A 229 16.77 -19.31 9.71
N GLU A 230 15.61 -19.74 10.21
CA GLU A 230 15.30 -21.14 10.48
C GLU A 230 14.78 -21.88 9.23
N LEU A 231 14.40 -21.14 8.18
CA LEU A 231 13.95 -21.75 6.93
C LEU A 231 15.13 -22.34 6.17
N GLU A 232 15.12 -23.65 5.99
CA GLU A 232 16.19 -24.38 5.31
C GLU A 232 16.30 -23.94 3.85
N LYS A 233 17.54 -23.69 3.39
CA LYS A 233 17.85 -23.35 2.00
C LYS A 233 19.09 -24.08 1.55
N ASP A 234 19.19 -24.29 0.25
CA ASP A 234 20.37 -24.87 -0.37
C ASP A 234 21.56 -23.86 -0.41
N GLU A 235 22.69 -24.32 -0.92
CA GLU A 235 23.92 -23.50 -1.06
C GLU A 235 23.75 -22.30 -2.02
N ASN A 236 22.73 -22.32 -2.88
CA ASN A 236 22.39 -21.24 -3.81
C ASN A 236 21.30 -20.29 -3.26
N GLY A 237 20.87 -20.48 -2.01
CA GLY A 237 19.86 -19.68 -1.35
C GLY A 237 18.42 -20.00 -1.75
N ARG A 238 18.18 -21.15 -2.39
CA ARG A 238 16.85 -21.60 -2.82
C ARG A 238 16.22 -22.50 -1.76
N TYR A 239 14.91 -22.45 -1.65
CA TYR A 239 14.14 -23.18 -0.63
C TYR A 239 13.55 -24.45 -1.22
N PRO A 240 13.87 -25.62 -0.67
CA PRO A 240 13.31 -26.89 -1.14
C PRO A 240 11.81 -26.97 -0.83
N ILE A 241 11.06 -27.47 -1.79
CA ILE A 241 9.62 -27.68 -1.67
C ILE A 241 9.21 -29.01 -2.32
N LYS A 242 8.27 -29.73 -1.68
CA LYS A 242 7.71 -30.96 -2.25
C LYS A 242 6.37 -30.68 -2.88
N VAL A 243 6.27 -30.86 -4.18
CA VAL A 243 5.03 -30.71 -4.92
C VAL A 243 4.70 -31.96 -5.70
N THR A 244 3.41 -32.15 -5.94
CA THR A 244 2.91 -33.25 -6.75
C THR A 244 2.73 -32.79 -8.19
N VAL A 245 3.47 -33.38 -9.11
CA VAL A 245 3.44 -33.07 -10.55
C VAL A 245 2.91 -34.27 -11.32
N ALA A 246 2.08 -34.03 -12.33
CA ALA A 246 1.64 -35.06 -13.25
C ALA A 246 2.82 -35.54 -14.11
N GLY A 247 3.02 -36.84 -14.16
CA GLY A 247 4.10 -37.46 -14.94
C GLY A 247 3.93 -37.27 -16.44
N GLU A 248 5.02 -37.49 -17.20
CA GLU A 248 5.06 -37.30 -18.67
C GLU A 248 4.20 -38.27 -19.47
N ASP A 249 3.75 -39.38 -18.87
CA ASP A 249 2.97 -40.44 -19.53
C ASP A 249 1.44 -40.25 -19.36
N ASN A 250 0.96 -39.04 -19.45
CA ASN A 250 -0.46 -38.69 -19.26
C ASN A 250 -1.31 -38.91 -20.51
N SER A 251 -1.22 -40.09 -21.13
CA SER A 251 -2.23 -40.50 -22.08
C SER A 251 -3.59 -40.69 -21.40
N ALA A 252 -4.52 -39.77 -21.70
CA ALA A 252 -5.96 -39.88 -21.37
C ALA A 252 -6.33 -40.23 -19.92
N GLY A 253 -5.89 -39.41 -18.97
CA GLY A 253 -6.55 -39.35 -17.64
C GLY A 253 -6.04 -40.31 -16.56
N GLY A 254 -4.85 -40.85 -16.68
CA GLY A 254 -4.30 -41.80 -15.71
C GLY A 254 -2.81 -41.77 -15.47
N GLY A 255 -2.12 -40.66 -15.80
CA GLY A 255 -0.68 -40.56 -15.60
C GLY A 255 -0.28 -40.64 -14.12
N ASN A 256 0.85 -41.26 -13.84
CA ASN A 256 1.40 -41.36 -12.50
C ASN A 256 1.69 -39.96 -11.96
N ILE A 257 0.92 -39.55 -10.95
CA ILE A 257 1.19 -38.35 -10.19
C ILE A 257 2.36 -38.68 -9.25
N ALA A 258 3.49 -38.00 -9.42
CA ALA A 258 4.69 -38.18 -8.61
C ALA A 258 4.97 -36.94 -7.77
N SER A 259 5.51 -37.17 -6.56
CA SER A 259 6.07 -36.09 -5.76
C SER A 259 7.45 -35.75 -6.33
N GLU A 260 7.65 -34.50 -6.72
CA GLU A 260 8.95 -33.99 -7.16
C GLU A 260 9.52 -33.03 -6.11
N ASP A 261 10.84 -33.09 -5.91
CA ASP A 261 11.58 -32.11 -5.12
C ASP A 261 11.93 -30.93 -6.03
N LEU A 262 11.25 -29.80 -5.82
CA LEU A 262 11.49 -28.54 -6.52
C LEU A 262 12.11 -27.52 -5.57
N TYR A 263 12.53 -26.41 -6.11
CA TYR A 263 13.12 -25.32 -5.35
C TYR A 263 12.43 -24.01 -5.69
N VAL A 264 12.32 -23.15 -4.68
CA VAL A 264 11.78 -21.79 -4.81
C VAL A 264 12.91 -20.80 -4.61
N GLU A 265 13.09 -19.92 -5.57
CA GLU A 265 13.95 -18.74 -5.48
C GLU A 265 13.09 -17.50 -5.24
N LEU A 266 13.35 -16.76 -4.15
CA LEU A 266 12.65 -15.52 -3.85
C LEU A 266 13.36 -14.36 -4.55
N LEU A 267 12.62 -13.60 -5.35
CA LEU A 267 13.19 -12.59 -6.26
C LEU A 267 13.08 -11.15 -5.73
N GLY A 268 12.15 -10.91 -4.80
CA GLY A 268 11.85 -9.59 -4.26
C GLY A 268 10.35 -9.38 -4.12
N TRP A 269 9.93 -8.20 -3.67
CA TRP A 269 8.54 -7.96 -3.32
C TRP A 269 8.08 -6.53 -3.62
N LYS A 270 6.77 -6.32 -3.67
CA LYS A 270 6.12 -5.00 -3.75
C LYS A 270 4.92 -4.93 -2.81
N LEU A 271 4.59 -3.72 -2.38
CA LEU A 271 3.29 -3.44 -1.76
C LEU A 271 2.20 -3.32 -2.81
N ASN A 272 1.06 -3.93 -2.56
CA ASN A 272 -0.11 -3.93 -3.43
C ASN A 272 -1.35 -3.40 -2.70
N ALA A 273 -2.35 -2.93 -3.43
CA ALA A 273 -3.57 -2.32 -2.90
C ALA A 273 -3.25 -1.22 -1.87
N THR A 274 -2.31 -0.34 -2.20
CA THR A 274 -1.94 0.80 -1.36
C THR A 274 -2.84 1.99 -1.66
N ALA A 275 -3.26 2.73 -0.63
CA ALA A 275 -4.08 3.93 -0.82
C ALA A 275 -3.33 4.98 -1.64
N LYS A 276 -4.00 5.62 -2.60
CA LYS A 276 -3.40 6.66 -3.47
C LYS A 276 -3.10 7.95 -2.74
N LYS A 277 -3.83 8.23 -1.67
CA LYS A 277 -3.70 9.46 -0.89
C LYS A 277 -3.78 9.16 0.60
N SER A 278 -3.27 10.07 1.40
CA SER A 278 -3.38 10.07 2.85
C SER A 278 -4.04 11.37 3.30
N HIS A 279 -4.91 11.32 4.30
CA HIS A 279 -5.33 12.53 5.00
C HIS A 279 -4.11 13.20 5.65
N MET A 280 -4.01 14.53 5.51
CA MET A 280 -2.90 15.27 6.14
C MET A 280 -2.95 15.13 7.66
N VAL A 281 -4.09 15.30 8.26
CA VAL A 281 -4.32 15.02 9.67
C VAL A 281 -5.13 13.74 9.84
N LYS A 282 -4.93 13.01 10.92
CA LYS A 282 -5.64 11.75 11.16
C LYS A 282 -7.15 11.99 11.19
N ASN A 283 -7.91 11.17 10.50
CA ASN A 283 -9.37 11.18 10.49
C ASN A 283 -9.89 10.03 11.37
N ILE A 284 -10.45 10.36 12.53
CA ILE A 284 -10.99 9.38 13.49
C ILE A 284 -12.50 9.58 13.61
N ASP A 285 -13.24 8.48 13.65
CA ASP A 285 -14.66 8.54 14.00
C ASP A 285 -14.81 8.65 15.52
N ILE A 286 -15.37 9.76 15.96
CA ILE A 286 -15.59 10.00 17.40
C ILE A 286 -16.48 8.92 18.03
N ALA A 287 -17.40 8.34 17.24
CA ALA A 287 -18.28 7.27 17.70
C ALA A 287 -17.49 6.01 18.13
N TRP A 288 -16.26 5.83 17.66
CA TRP A 288 -15.42 4.72 18.11
C TRP A 288 -15.01 4.83 19.58
N ALA A 289 -14.98 6.03 20.12
CA ALA A 289 -14.70 6.23 21.55
C ALA A 289 -15.78 5.66 22.48
N ASP A 290 -17.00 5.61 21.99
CA ASP A 290 -18.18 5.18 22.74
C ASP A 290 -18.62 3.76 22.37
N ASN A 291 -18.10 3.21 21.27
CA ASN A 291 -18.38 1.86 20.80
C ASN A 291 -17.19 0.93 21.08
N ASP A 292 -17.49 -0.23 21.59
CA ASP A 292 -16.51 -1.30 21.79
C ASP A 292 -16.18 -1.96 20.44
N LEU A 293 -15.12 -1.48 19.76
CA LEU A 293 -14.58 -2.14 18.57
C LEU A 293 -13.77 -3.41 18.89
N GLY A 294 -13.93 -3.94 20.11
CA GLY A 294 -13.14 -5.09 20.58
C GLY A 294 -11.78 -4.71 21.15
N PHE A 295 -11.43 -3.42 21.17
CA PHE A 295 -10.23 -2.87 21.82
C PHE A 295 -10.56 -1.53 22.48
N THR A 296 -9.83 -1.19 23.55
CA THR A 296 -10.09 -0.02 24.40
C THR A 296 -9.71 1.28 23.70
N TRP A 297 -10.60 1.85 22.90
CA TRP A 297 -10.45 3.16 22.26
C TRP A 297 -10.86 4.33 23.16
N ASN A 298 -11.31 4.08 24.38
CA ASN A 298 -11.90 5.10 25.26
C ASN A 298 -10.88 5.99 25.97
N ARG A 299 -9.57 5.82 25.68
CA ARG A 299 -8.52 6.72 26.19
C ARG A 299 -7.99 7.56 25.04
N SER A 300 -7.81 8.86 25.26
CA SER A 300 -7.30 9.81 24.26
C SER A 300 -5.95 9.38 23.67
N ILE A 301 -5.11 8.73 24.45
CA ILE A 301 -3.83 8.22 23.99
C ILE A 301 -3.95 7.11 22.93
N ASP A 302 -5.07 6.43 22.89
CA ASP A 302 -5.30 5.33 21.96
C ASP A 302 -5.60 5.84 20.54
N TYR A 303 -6.06 7.09 20.40
CA TYR A 303 -6.32 7.69 19.09
C TYR A 303 -5.08 8.01 18.27
N ARG A 304 -3.97 8.16 18.94
CA ARG A 304 -2.78 8.73 18.37
C ARG A 304 -2.06 7.85 17.36
N SER A 305 -2.04 6.56 17.54
CA SER A 305 -1.29 5.65 16.68
C SER A 305 -2.09 4.40 16.35
N HIS A 306 -3.41 4.48 16.45
CA HIS A 306 -4.29 3.39 16.13
C HIS A 306 -5.09 3.65 14.86
N TRP A 307 -6.21 2.99 14.74
CA TRP A 307 -7.09 3.03 13.59
C TRP A 307 -7.57 4.45 13.25
N GLY A 308 -7.59 4.77 11.98
CA GLY A 308 -8.14 6.02 11.43
C GLY A 308 -8.87 5.72 10.13
N LYS A 309 -9.69 6.64 9.67
CA LYS A 309 -10.31 6.54 8.34
C LYS A 309 -9.29 6.95 7.30
N SER A 310 -8.86 6.01 6.47
CA SER A 310 -8.02 6.30 5.30
C SER A 310 -8.82 6.96 4.18
N PHE A 311 -8.13 7.42 3.15
CA PHE A 311 -8.75 8.05 1.97
C PHE A 311 -9.85 7.19 1.32
N ASN A 312 -9.68 5.88 1.32
CA ASN A 312 -10.62 4.92 0.75
C ASN A 312 -11.61 4.33 1.76
N TYR A 313 -11.68 4.85 2.99
CA TYR A 313 -12.55 4.31 4.03
C TYR A 313 -14.02 4.43 3.64
N GLY A 314 -14.74 3.31 3.68
CA GLY A 314 -16.15 3.24 3.27
C GLY A 314 -16.35 3.00 1.77
N PHE A 315 -15.30 2.99 0.97
CA PHE A 315 -15.39 2.64 -0.45
C PHE A 315 -15.58 1.14 -0.63
N SER A 316 -16.45 0.73 -1.58
CA SER A 316 -16.77 -0.68 -1.84
C SER A 316 -16.66 -1.09 -3.31
N GLY A 317 -16.28 -0.17 -4.21
CA GLY A 317 -16.17 -0.42 -5.65
C GLY A 317 -14.78 -0.93 -6.06
N TYR A 318 -14.25 -1.94 -5.36
CA TYR A 318 -12.95 -2.51 -5.67
C TYR A 318 -12.99 -3.42 -6.89
N PRO A 319 -11.90 -3.51 -7.68
CA PRO A 319 -11.84 -4.42 -8.81
C PRO A 319 -11.85 -5.88 -8.35
N GLU A 320 -12.55 -6.73 -9.10
CA GLU A 320 -12.61 -8.17 -8.83
C GLU A 320 -11.41 -8.92 -9.42
N ASN A 321 -10.75 -8.35 -10.43
CA ASN A 321 -9.59 -8.95 -11.12
C ASN A 321 -8.75 -7.88 -11.82
N ALA A 322 -7.61 -8.28 -12.37
CA ALA A 322 -6.68 -7.38 -13.07
C ALA A 322 -7.33 -6.63 -14.24
N ALA A 323 -8.20 -7.27 -14.99
CA ALA A 323 -8.88 -6.63 -16.14
C ALA A 323 -9.87 -5.52 -15.71
N ALA A 324 -10.36 -5.56 -14.48
CA ALA A 324 -11.22 -4.53 -13.90
C ALA A 324 -10.43 -3.35 -13.31
N VAL A 325 -9.10 -3.46 -13.20
CA VAL A 325 -8.25 -2.32 -12.81
C VAL A 325 -8.19 -1.36 -13.98
N SER A 326 -8.90 -0.25 -13.89
CA SER A 326 -8.66 0.87 -14.80
C SER A 326 -7.41 1.61 -14.37
N ASP A 327 -6.69 2.23 -15.32
CA ASP A 327 -5.54 3.12 -15.04
C ASP A 327 -5.90 4.26 -14.07
N ASN A 328 -7.19 4.47 -13.85
CA ASN A 328 -7.80 5.45 -12.95
C ASN A 328 -8.50 4.81 -11.74
N SER A 329 -8.00 3.70 -11.19
CA SER A 329 -8.48 3.32 -9.86
C SER A 329 -8.37 4.55 -8.95
N GLU A 330 -9.49 5.05 -8.48
CA GLU A 330 -9.55 6.35 -7.79
C GLU A 330 -8.91 6.29 -6.40
N TYR A 331 -8.93 5.13 -5.77
CA TYR A 331 -8.60 4.99 -4.35
C TYR A 331 -7.34 4.18 -4.08
N LEU A 332 -7.09 3.07 -4.79
CA LEU A 332 -5.97 2.18 -4.53
C LEU A 332 -5.07 2.00 -5.76
N ASN A 333 -3.79 1.73 -5.50
CA ASN A 333 -2.79 1.33 -6.47
C ASN A 333 -2.63 -0.18 -6.46
N TYR A 334 -2.72 -0.80 -7.64
CA TYR A 334 -2.36 -2.19 -7.87
C TYR A 334 -1.09 -2.22 -8.72
N VAL A 335 -0.20 -3.16 -8.41
CA VAL A 335 1.12 -3.25 -9.03
C VAL A 335 1.26 -4.50 -9.89
N ASP A 336 2.16 -4.44 -10.86
CA ASP A 336 2.75 -5.60 -11.52
C ASP A 336 4.03 -6.03 -10.79
N LEU A 337 4.60 -7.15 -11.20
CA LEU A 337 5.84 -7.68 -10.65
C LEU A 337 6.96 -7.75 -11.69
N GLU A 338 6.89 -6.95 -12.76
CA GLU A 338 7.94 -6.94 -13.77
C GLU A 338 9.23 -6.35 -13.23
N ASP A 339 9.19 -5.07 -12.83
CA ASP A 339 10.36 -4.29 -12.40
C ASP A 339 10.16 -3.65 -11.01
N GLY A 340 11.22 -3.03 -10.49
CA GLY A 340 11.14 -2.19 -9.27
C GLY A 340 10.82 -2.97 -8.00
N LEU A 341 11.27 -4.23 -7.91
CA LEU A 341 11.10 -5.04 -6.72
C LEU A 341 11.96 -4.51 -5.57
N THR A 342 11.39 -4.52 -4.38
CA THR A 342 12.11 -4.27 -3.14
C THR A 342 12.85 -5.54 -2.74
N GLU A 343 14.11 -5.41 -2.31
CA GLU A 343 14.89 -6.52 -1.81
C GLU A 343 14.38 -6.97 -0.42
N LEU A 344 14.53 -8.27 -0.13
CA LEU A 344 14.23 -8.81 1.19
C LEU A 344 15.09 -8.13 2.26
N GLY A 345 14.50 -7.82 3.40
CA GLY A 345 15.15 -7.06 4.47
C GLY A 345 15.18 -5.55 4.26
N THR A 346 14.77 -5.04 3.10
CA THR A 346 14.62 -3.61 2.83
C THR A 346 13.19 -3.17 3.06
N SER A 347 12.99 -1.92 3.47
CA SER A 347 11.66 -1.36 3.76
C SER A 347 11.06 -0.64 2.57
N ALA A 348 9.73 -0.73 2.45
CA ALA A 348 8.91 0.09 1.58
C ALA A 348 7.90 0.89 2.42
N TYR A 349 7.36 1.98 1.85
CA TYR A 349 6.46 2.89 2.53
C TYR A 349 5.17 3.06 1.74
N CYS A 350 4.05 3.22 2.43
CA CYS A 350 2.75 3.48 1.82
C CYS A 350 1.87 4.36 2.71
N ALA A 351 0.83 4.94 2.11
CA ALA A 351 -0.21 5.62 2.85
C ALA A 351 -1.06 4.64 3.67
N GLU A 352 -1.70 5.18 4.70
CA GLU A 352 -2.69 4.46 5.51
C GLU A 352 -3.80 3.88 4.63
N ASN A 353 -4.11 2.60 4.82
CA ASN A 353 -5.23 1.90 4.17
C ASN A 353 -6.02 1.13 5.21
N THR A 354 -7.20 1.62 5.52
CA THR A 354 -8.12 1.06 6.53
C THR A 354 -9.52 1.00 5.95
N ASN A 355 -10.32 0.05 6.41
CA ASN A 355 -11.71 -0.04 5.98
C ASN A 355 -12.61 -0.71 7.02
N THR A 356 -13.92 -0.70 6.79
CA THR A 356 -14.90 -1.35 7.65
C THR A 356 -14.83 -2.87 7.54
N SER A 357 -15.19 -3.58 8.61
CA SER A 357 -15.33 -5.04 8.63
C SER A 357 -16.14 -5.57 7.44
N ALA A 358 -17.27 -4.93 7.12
CA ALA A 358 -18.14 -5.35 6.02
C ALA A 358 -17.44 -5.30 4.66
N ILE A 359 -16.71 -4.21 4.38
CA ILE A 359 -15.98 -4.04 3.12
C ILE A 359 -14.82 -5.00 3.03
N VAL A 360 -14.01 -5.11 4.08
CA VAL A 360 -12.88 -6.05 4.13
C VAL A 360 -13.36 -7.48 3.96
N THR A 361 -14.48 -7.87 4.57
CA THR A 361 -15.05 -9.21 4.41
C THR A 361 -15.47 -9.49 2.96
N THR A 362 -16.06 -8.51 2.27
CA THR A 362 -16.58 -8.70 0.90
C THR A 362 -15.51 -8.57 -0.18
N ASN A 363 -14.48 -7.74 0.06
CA ASN A 363 -13.46 -7.37 -0.94
C ASN A 363 -12.05 -7.62 -0.39
N PHE A 364 -11.84 -8.68 0.36
CA PHE A 364 -10.61 -8.90 1.13
C PHE A 364 -9.34 -8.75 0.27
N SER A 365 -9.28 -9.49 -0.82
CA SER A 365 -8.09 -9.55 -1.68
C SER A 365 -7.78 -8.24 -2.42
N SER A 366 -8.80 -7.42 -2.70
CA SER A 366 -8.65 -6.16 -3.43
C SER A 366 -8.67 -4.91 -2.56
N ALA A 367 -9.22 -4.98 -1.33
CA ALA A 367 -9.34 -3.83 -0.44
C ALA A 367 -8.19 -3.72 0.58
N VAL A 368 -7.48 -4.82 0.87
CA VAL A 368 -6.46 -4.89 1.91
C VAL A 368 -5.06 -4.73 1.31
N THR A 369 -4.27 -3.82 1.89
CA THR A 369 -2.85 -3.72 1.52
C THR A 369 -2.14 -5.04 1.83
N SER A 370 -1.42 -5.55 0.84
CA SER A 370 -0.69 -6.79 0.93
C SER A 370 0.72 -6.67 0.37
N ILE A 371 1.56 -7.64 0.70
CA ILE A 371 2.85 -7.85 0.09
C ILE A 371 2.67 -8.88 -1.02
N LEU A 372 3.10 -8.55 -2.23
CA LEU A 372 3.28 -9.51 -3.30
C LEU A 372 4.76 -9.90 -3.33
N LEU A 373 5.05 -11.13 -2.90
CA LEU A 373 6.40 -11.71 -2.94
C LEU A 373 6.57 -12.47 -4.24
N LYS A 374 7.36 -11.93 -5.17
CA LYS A 374 7.72 -12.59 -6.43
C LYS A 374 8.70 -13.71 -6.17
N ALA A 375 8.46 -14.84 -6.78
CA ALA A 375 9.33 -16.02 -6.68
C ALA A 375 9.39 -16.76 -8.01
N LYS A 376 10.31 -17.71 -8.09
CA LYS A 376 10.48 -18.58 -9.24
C LYS A 376 10.62 -20.03 -8.77
N VAL A 377 9.86 -20.93 -9.36
CA VAL A 377 10.03 -22.36 -9.16
C VAL A 377 11.03 -22.91 -10.17
N CYS A 378 11.94 -23.73 -9.70
CA CYS A 378 13.00 -24.33 -10.51
C CYS A 378 13.30 -25.78 -10.10
N ASP A 379 14.02 -26.51 -10.95
CA ASP A 379 14.53 -27.85 -10.66
C ASP A 379 15.75 -27.77 -9.71
N VAL A 380 16.30 -28.93 -9.35
CA VAL A 380 17.49 -29.04 -8.50
C VAL A 380 18.73 -28.33 -9.09
N ASN A 381 18.79 -28.17 -10.41
CA ASN A 381 19.90 -27.49 -11.09
C ASN A 381 19.69 -25.97 -11.17
N GLY A 382 18.52 -25.45 -10.78
CA GLY A 382 18.15 -24.05 -10.86
C GLY A 382 17.52 -23.64 -12.20
N ASN A 383 17.20 -24.61 -13.07
CA ASN A 383 16.49 -24.30 -14.30
C ASN A 383 15.03 -23.96 -13.99
N ALA A 384 14.56 -22.85 -14.54
CA ALA A 384 13.16 -22.47 -14.45
C ALA A 384 12.26 -23.52 -15.10
N LEU A 385 11.09 -23.74 -14.53
CA LEU A 385 10.15 -24.75 -14.99
C LEU A 385 8.86 -24.08 -15.49
N ASP A 386 8.54 -24.27 -16.77
CA ASP A 386 7.24 -23.90 -17.31
C ASP A 386 6.20 -24.91 -16.84
N LEU A 387 5.30 -24.45 -15.94
CA LEU A 387 4.28 -25.30 -15.33
C LEU A 387 2.88 -24.75 -15.61
N VAL A 388 1.90 -25.62 -15.50
CA VAL A 388 0.48 -25.27 -15.57
C VAL A 388 -0.28 -26.01 -14.48
N ARG A 389 -1.03 -25.26 -13.67
CA ARG A 389 -1.99 -25.82 -12.72
C ARG A 389 -3.36 -25.89 -13.36
N TYR A 390 -3.97 -27.06 -13.32
CA TYR A 390 -5.29 -27.30 -13.86
C TYR A 390 -6.04 -28.33 -13.02
N ASN A 391 -7.24 -28.00 -12.58
CA ASN A 391 -8.07 -28.85 -11.71
C ASN A 391 -7.30 -29.38 -10.47
N GLY A 392 -6.50 -28.51 -9.82
CA GLY A 392 -5.71 -28.87 -8.64
C GLY A 392 -4.45 -29.69 -8.94
N VAL A 393 -4.22 -30.08 -10.18
CA VAL A 393 -3.03 -30.85 -10.60
C VAL A 393 -2.02 -29.92 -11.26
N LEU A 394 -0.75 -30.07 -10.91
CA LEU A 394 0.37 -29.36 -11.52
C LEU A 394 0.95 -30.22 -12.67
N PHE A 395 1.09 -29.60 -13.84
CA PHE A 395 1.66 -30.22 -15.05
C PHE A 395 2.92 -29.46 -15.46
N LYS A 396 3.86 -30.13 -16.12
CA LYS A 396 4.78 -29.44 -17.04
C LYS A 396 3.97 -28.91 -18.23
N GLN A 397 4.31 -27.75 -18.77
CA GLN A 397 3.52 -27.12 -19.82
C GLN A 397 3.26 -28.04 -21.02
N ASP A 398 4.30 -28.71 -21.50
CA ASP A 398 4.21 -29.65 -22.62
C ASP A 398 3.23 -30.79 -22.33
N SER A 399 3.31 -31.38 -21.13
CA SER A 399 2.42 -32.44 -20.69
C SER A 399 0.96 -31.98 -20.55
N PHE A 400 0.74 -30.71 -20.17
CA PHE A 400 -0.60 -30.12 -20.14
C PHE A 400 -1.19 -29.97 -21.54
N LEU A 401 -0.41 -29.47 -22.51
CA LEU A 401 -0.85 -29.35 -23.90
C LEU A 401 -1.22 -30.71 -24.48
N GLU A 402 -0.38 -31.74 -24.26
CA GLU A 402 -0.66 -33.12 -24.68
C GLU A 402 -1.92 -33.68 -24.00
N TYR A 403 -2.12 -33.41 -22.71
CA TYR A 403 -3.31 -33.82 -21.98
C TYR A 403 -4.58 -33.22 -22.59
N VAL A 404 -4.62 -31.91 -22.86
CA VAL A 404 -5.79 -31.23 -23.44
C VAL A 404 -6.12 -31.80 -24.82
N LEU A 405 -5.11 -31.98 -25.67
CA LEU A 405 -5.26 -32.58 -26.98
C LEU A 405 -5.83 -34.02 -26.88
N SER A 406 -5.24 -34.87 -26.04
CA SER A 406 -5.66 -36.26 -25.85
C SER A 406 -7.12 -36.37 -25.38
N VAL A 407 -7.53 -35.51 -24.41
CA VAL A 407 -8.91 -35.47 -23.89
C VAL A 407 -9.89 -35.14 -25.01
N LEU A 408 -9.59 -34.13 -25.83
CA LEU A 408 -10.50 -33.70 -26.91
C LEU A 408 -10.51 -34.70 -28.08
N GLN A 409 -9.37 -35.28 -28.43
CA GLN A 409 -9.26 -36.32 -29.45
C GLN A 409 -10.06 -37.57 -29.06
N THR A 410 -9.93 -38.02 -27.81
CA THR A 410 -10.69 -39.17 -27.29
C THR A 410 -12.20 -38.93 -27.30
N LYS A 411 -12.64 -37.67 -27.08
CA LYS A 411 -14.06 -37.27 -27.14
C LYS A 411 -14.58 -37.00 -28.57
N ASN A 412 -13.76 -37.16 -29.61
CA ASN A 412 -14.01 -36.74 -30.98
C ASN A 412 -14.36 -35.25 -31.13
N GLN A 413 -13.86 -34.39 -30.23
CA GLN A 413 -14.08 -32.95 -30.25
C GLN A 413 -12.93 -32.18 -30.93
N LEU A 414 -11.81 -32.87 -31.22
CA LEU A 414 -10.63 -32.31 -31.88
C LEU A 414 -10.03 -33.37 -32.84
N ASN A 415 -10.56 -33.44 -34.05
CA ASN A 415 -10.09 -34.36 -35.10
C ASN A 415 -9.37 -33.54 -36.17
N VAL A 416 -8.09 -33.22 -35.91
CA VAL A 416 -7.31 -32.31 -36.73
C VAL A 416 -5.98 -32.93 -37.14
N TRP A 417 -5.65 -32.78 -38.41
CA TRP A 417 -4.41 -33.26 -39.03
C TRP A 417 -3.67 -32.11 -39.70
N TYR A 418 -2.41 -32.29 -39.93
CA TYR A 418 -1.55 -31.44 -40.73
C TYR A 418 -0.90 -32.24 -41.88
N GLU A 419 -0.45 -31.55 -42.91
CA GLU A 419 0.29 -32.14 -44.02
C GLU A 419 1.72 -32.46 -43.56
N ASP A 420 2.09 -33.74 -43.55
CA ASP A 420 3.36 -34.28 -43.04
C ASP A 420 4.13 -34.93 -44.22
N GLY A 421 4.36 -34.18 -45.30
CA GLY A 421 5.11 -34.58 -46.46
C GLY A 421 4.38 -35.57 -47.37
N GLN A 422 5.07 -36.53 -47.98
CA GLN A 422 4.54 -37.52 -48.88
C GLN A 422 4.86 -38.95 -48.42
N ASP A 423 3.97 -39.87 -48.72
CA ASP A 423 4.20 -41.30 -48.55
C ASP A 423 5.16 -41.83 -49.61
N ASP A 424 5.57 -43.14 -49.49
CA ASP A 424 6.46 -43.82 -50.45
C ASP A 424 5.90 -43.90 -51.89
N LYS A 425 4.64 -43.54 -52.08
CA LYS A 425 3.95 -43.53 -53.35
C LYS A 425 3.74 -42.11 -53.93
N GLY A 426 4.23 -41.09 -53.21
CA GLY A 426 4.09 -39.72 -53.61
C GLY A 426 2.75 -39.06 -53.27
N ASN A 427 1.89 -39.71 -52.45
CA ASN A 427 0.66 -39.07 -51.98
C ASN A 427 0.92 -38.22 -50.75
N THR A 428 0.22 -37.13 -50.58
CA THR A 428 0.27 -36.30 -49.38
C THR A 428 -0.12 -37.12 -48.15
N LYS A 429 0.73 -37.12 -47.16
CA LYS A 429 0.52 -37.77 -45.84
C LYS A 429 -0.06 -36.74 -44.88
N TYR A 430 -1.08 -37.16 -44.13
CA TYR A 430 -1.66 -36.37 -43.05
C TYR A 430 -1.39 -37.03 -41.72
N THR A 431 -0.87 -36.25 -40.77
CA THR A 431 -0.60 -36.72 -39.42
C THR A 431 -1.42 -35.91 -38.43
N GLN A 432 -1.96 -36.56 -37.39
CA GLN A 432 -2.74 -35.90 -36.38
C GLN A 432 -1.85 -34.89 -35.62
N ILE A 433 -2.39 -33.71 -35.32
CA ILE A 433 -1.66 -32.66 -34.63
C ILE A 433 -1.20 -33.08 -33.23
N GLY A 434 0.03 -32.67 -32.87
CA GLY A 434 0.60 -32.75 -31.53
C GLY A 434 0.66 -31.38 -30.85
N LYS A 435 1.35 -31.34 -29.71
CA LYS A 435 1.48 -30.11 -28.89
C LYS A 435 2.11 -28.93 -29.61
N GLU A 436 2.93 -29.18 -30.64
CA GLU A 436 3.59 -28.16 -31.47
C GLU A 436 2.61 -27.31 -32.29
N TYR A 437 1.35 -27.73 -32.41
CA TYR A 437 0.28 -27.03 -33.10
C TYR A 437 -0.63 -26.21 -32.17
N VAL A 438 -0.33 -26.22 -30.85
CA VAL A 438 -1.08 -25.47 -29.86
C VAL A 438 -0.15 -24.70 -28.94
N LYS A 439 -0.67 -23.64 -28.35
CA LYS A 439 0.06 -22.81 -27.38
C LYS A 439 -0.86 -22.34 -26.27
N LEU A 440 -0.27 -21.87 -25.19
CA LEU A 440 -0.99 -21.10 -24.17
C LEU A 440 -1.20 -19.67 -24.64
N GLU A 441 -2.38 -19.13 -24.40
CA GLU A 441 -2.71 -17.72 -24.60
C GLU A 441 -3.20 -17.13 -23.29
N ASN A 442 -2.70 -15.96 -22.96
CA ASN A 442 -3.06 -15.23 -21.73
C ASN A 442 -4.55 -14.85 -21.75
N VAL A 443 -5.22 -15.07 -20.63
CA VAL A 443 -6.62 -14.66 -20.39
C VAL A 443 -6.68 -13.57 -19.33
N GLY A 444 -5.56 -13.35 -18.63
CA GLY A 444 -5.44 -12.42 -17.51
C GLY A 444 -5.39 -13.12 -16.15
N ASP A 445 -4.79 -12.45 -15.19
CA ASP A 445 -4.65 -12.94 -13.81
C ASP A 445 -3.89 -14.28 -13.70
N GLY A 446 -2.85 -14.46 -14.54
CA GLY A 446 -2.08 -15.70 -14.64
C GLY A 446 -2.84 -16.86 -15.28
N LYS A 447 -4.12 -16.67 -15.63
CA LYS A 447 -4.95 -17.67 -16.31
C LYS A 447 -4.60 -17.75 -17.78
N VAL A 448 -4.70 -18.95 -18.32
CA VAL A 448 -4.40 -19.25 -19.72
C VAL A 448 -5.45 -20.16 -20.32
N LYS A 449 -5.52 -20.12 -21.65
CA LYS A 449 -6.26 -21.09 -22.45
C LYS A 449 -5.37 -21.68 -23.53
N VAL A 450 -5.68 -22.87 -23.98
CA VAL A 450 -5.01 -23.51 -25.12
C VAL A 450 -5.66 -23.05 -26.42
N VAL A 451 -4.85 -22.63 -27.37
CA VAL A 451 -5.28 -22.23 -28.72
C VAL A 451 -4.34 -22.81 -29.77
N PHE A 452 -4.76 -22.83 -31.04
CA PHE A 452 -3.87 -23.20 -32.12
C PHE A 452 -2.73 -22.17 -32.28
N THR A 453 -1.54 -22.69 -32.62
CA THR A 453 -0.43 -21.83 -33.10
C THR A 453 -0.70 -21.50 -34.56
N ASN A 454 -1.13 -20.28 -34.84
CA ASN A 454 -1.44 -19.86 -36.22
C ASN A 454 -0.26 -19.11 -36.88
N GLU A 455 0.95 -19.29 -36.37
CA GLU A 455 2.12 -18.48 -36.77
C GLU A 455 2.62 -18.74 -38.20
N ASN A 456 2.22 -19.85 -38.83
CA ASN A 456 2.73 -20.22 -40.14
C ASN A 456 1.65 -20.38 -41.23
N GLY A 457 0.37 -20.01 -40.96
CA GLY A 457 -0.69 -20.21 -41.97
C GLY A 457 -0.85 -21.66 -42.39
N ALA A 458 -0.44 -22.60 -41.53
CA ALA A 458 -0.56 -24.02 -41.81
C ALA A 458 -2.03 -24.40 -41.91
N SER A 459 -2.45 -24.87 -43.08
CA SER A 459 -3.79 -25.38 -43.27
C SER A 459 -4.01 -26.61 -42.38
N LEU A 460 -5.11 -26.60 -41.66
CA LEU A 460 -5.54 -27.75 -40.84
C LEU A 460 -6.54 -28.58 -41.66
N TYR A 461 -6.44 -29.87 -41.51
CA TYR A 461 -7.17 -30.84 -42.34
C TYR A 461 -7.96 -31.81 -41.50
N THR A 462 -8.95 -32.43 -42.13
CA THR A 462 -9.59 -33.69 -41.70
C THR A 462 -8.66 -34.87 -41.97
N GLY A 463 -8.93 -36.03 -41.38
CA GLY A 463 -8.12 -37.23 -41.61
C GLY A 463 -8.16 -37.77 -43.06
N ASP A 464 -9.10 -37.32 -43.90
CA ASP A 464 -9.14 -37.62 -45.33
C ASP A 464 -8.45 -36.53 -46.21
N GLY A 465 -7.83 -35.52 -45.60
CA GLY A 465 -7.08 -34.47 -46.28
C GLY A 465 -7.94 -33.30 -46.78
N SER A 466 -9.20 -33.19 -46.37
CA SER A 466 -10.01 -32.01 -46.65
C SER A 466 -9.63 -30.86 -45.72
N ALA A 467 -9.34 -29.66 -46.28
CA ALA A 467 -9.00 -28.51 -45.46
C ALA A 467 -10.20 -27.99 -44.66
N TYR A 468 -9.98 -27.62 -43.38
CA TYR A 468 -10.99 -26.97 -42.57
C TYR A 468 -11.23 -25.51 -43.00
N SER A 469 -12.47 -25.09 -42.93
CA SER A 469 -12.83 -23.66 -43.07
C SER A 469 -12.49 -22.89 -41.80
N GLU A 470 -12.29 -21.57 -41.93
CA GLU A 470 -12.07 -20.70 -40.78
C GLU A 470 -13.14 -20.82 -39.69
N GLN A 471 -14.41 -21.00 -40.10
CA GLN A 471 -15.52 -21.17 -39.15
C GLN A 471 -15.36 -22.45 -38.30
N VAL A 472 -14.88 -23.53 -38.89
CA VAL A 472 -14.64 -24.80 -38.16
C VAL A 472 -13.41 -24.64 -37.25
N ILE A 473 -12.34 -23.99 -37.72
CA ILE A 473 -11.14 -23.72 -36.91
C ILE A 473 -11.50 -22.88 -35.68
N THR A 474 -12.39 -21.88 -35.83
CA THR A 474 -12.89 -21.10 -34.68
C THR A 474 -13.59 -22.01 -33.66
N THR A 475 -14.48 -22.90 -34.11
CA THR A 475 -15.17 -23.86 -33.23
C THR A 475 -14.19 -24.80 -32.52
N LEU A 476 -13.15 -25.25 -33.22
CA LEU A 476 -12.12 -26.12 -32.63
C LEU A 476 -11.25 -25.36 -31.59
N ASN A 477 -10.96 -24.08 -31.83
CA ASN A 477 -10.34 -23.23 -30.85
C ASN A 477 -11.20 -23.01 -29.59
N ASP A 478 -12.52 -22.83 -29.77
CA ASP A 478 -13.46 -22.75 -28.64
C ASP A 478 -13.48 -24.04 -27.81
N ASN A 479 -13.36 -25.20 -28.47
CA ASN A 479 -13.23 -26.48 -27.77
C ASN A 479 -11.92 -26.57 -26.96
N LEU A 480 -10.78 -26.13 -27.52
CA LEU A 480 -9.49 -26.07 -26.83
C LEU A 480 -9.57 -25.14 -25.62
N ALA A 481 -10.09 -23.92 -25.82
CA ALA A 481 -10.26 -22.93 -24.77
C ALA A 481 -11.17 -23.45 -23.63
N THR A 482 -12.29 -24.10 -23.98
CA THR A 482 -13.20 -24.68 -22.99
C THR A 482 -12.57 -25.83 -22.20
N ALA A 483 -11.80 -26.68 -22.88
CA ALA A 483 -11.15 -27.82 -22.23
C ALA A 483 -9.97 -27.41 -21.34
N SER A 484 -9.45 -26.21 -21.48
CA SER A 484 -8.36 -25.64 -20.70
C SER A 484 -8.79 -24.46 -19.81
N ALA A 485 -10.11 -24.21 -19.69
CA ALA A 485 -10.64 -23.15 -18.85
C ALA A 485 -10.11 -23.28 -17.41
N ASP A 486 -9.80 -22.15 -16.79
CA ASP A 486 -9.24 -22.04 -15.42
C ASP A 486 -7.82 -22.62 -15.22
N ALA A 487 -7.11 -22.96 -16.29
CA ALA A 487 -5.69 -23.28 -16.18
C ALA A 487 -4.89 -22.02 -15.79
N THR A 488 -3.94 -22.19 -14.85
CA THR A 488 -3.01 -21.13 -14.43
C THR A 488 -1.58 -21.52 -14.82
N ALA A 489 -0.88 -20.65 -15.52
CA ALA A 489 0.48 -20.93 -15.98
C ALA A 489 1.55 -20.24 -15.12
N TYR A 490 2.72 -20.88 -15.07
CA TYR A 490 3.96 -20.43 -14.41
C TYR A 490 5.02 -20.26 -15.50
N ASN A 491 4.94 -19.17 -16.22
CA ASN A 491 5.84 -18.91 -17.35
C ASN A 491 7.25 -18.62 -16.84
N GLY A 492 8.25 -19.38 -17.28
CA GLY A 492 9.60 -19.32 -16.70
C GLY A 492 9.64 -19.65 -15.21
N GLY A 493 8.68 -20.42 -14.70
CA GLY A 493 8.53 -20.75 -13.28
C GLY A 493 8.06 -19.58 -12.42
N LEU A 494 7.68 -18.45 -13.00
CA LEU A 494 7.32 -17.24 -12.25
C LEU A 494 6.00 -17.41 -11.51
N MET A 495 5.99 -16.93 -10.28
CA MET A 495 4.85 -16.97 -9.37
C MET A 495 4.93 -15.87 -8.32
N TYR A 496 3.86 -15.66 -7.59
CA TYR A 496 3.86 -14.79 -6.43
C TYR A 496 3.09 -15.38 -5.26
N TYR A 497 3.45 -14.92 -4.07
CA TYR A 497 2.68 -15.13 -2.85
C TYR A 497 2.04 -13.80 -2.45
N ASN A 498 0.75 -13.85 -2.09
CA ASN A 498 0.04 -12.71 -1.55
C ASN A 498 0.01 -12.82 -0.02
N ILE A 499 0.53 -11.79 0.67
CA ILE A 499 0.59 -11.74 2.14
C ILE A 499 -0.17 -10.49 2.58
N PRO A 500 -1.47 -10.60 2.92
CA PRO A 500 -2.25 -9.50 3.46
C PRO A 500 -1.66 -9.01 4.78
N ILE A 501 -1.59 -7.69 4.98
CA ILE A 501 -1.01 -7.11 6.19
C ILE A 501 -2.08 -7.06 7.28
N GLU A 502 -1.84 -7.80 8.36
CA GLU A 502 -2.67 -7.83 9.54
C GLU A 502 -2.25 -6.72 10.51
N HIS A 503 -3.24 -5.98 11.07
CA HIS A 503 -2.98 -4.88 11.99
C HIS A 503 -3.23 -5.25 13.45
N LEU A 504 -4.40 -5.77 13.78
CA LEU A 504 -4.73 -6.16 15.15
C LEU A 504 -5.16 -7.62 15.24
N ASN A 505 -4.64 -8.30 16.25
CA ASN A 505 -5.14 -9.63 16.63
C ASN A 505 -6.36 -9.48 17.54
N ASN A 506 -7.44 -8.93 17.00
CA ASN A 506 -8.66 -8.63 17.73
C ASN A 506 -9.74 -9.73 17.60
N GLY A 507 -9.35 -10.92 17.23
CA GLY A 507 -10.24 -12.07 17.15
C GLY A 507 -10.04 -12.90 15.87
N ALA A 508 -10.56 -14.12 15.91
CA ALA A 508 -10.60 -14.99 14.75
C ALA A 508 -11.65 -14.52 13.74
N ILE A 509 -11.45 -14.84 12.47
CA ILE A 509 -12.51 -14.74 11.46
C ILE A 509 -13.66 -15.65 11.92
N THR A 510 -14.88 -15.14 11.88
CA THR A 510 -16.06 -15.88 12.36
C THR A 510 -16.33 -17.11 11.49
N GLU A 511 -17.11 -18.08 12.00
CA GLU A 511 -17.53 -19.26 11.20
C GLU A 511 -18.26 -18.89 9.90
N ASN A 512 -18.85 -17.70 9.83
CA ASN A 512 -19.49 -17.16 8.62
C ASN A 512 -18.53 -16.37 7.73
N GLY A 513 -17.23 -16.39 7.99
CA GLY A 513 -16.22 -15.70 7.21
C GLY A 513 -16.12 -14.19 7.45
N ILE A 514 -16.80 -13.64 8.48
CA ILE A 514 -16.74 -12.21 8.78
C ILE A 514 -15.39 -11.87 9.41
N ILE A 515 -14.70 -10.92 8.81
CA ILE A 515 -13.42 -10.41 9.28
C ILE A 515 -13.67 -9.32 10.33
N PRO A 516 -13.09 -9.42 11.54
CA PRO A 516 -13.25 -8.40 12.58
C PRO A 516 -12.76 -7.01 12.14
N GLU A 517 -13.36 -5.97 12.70
CA GLU A 517 -12.91 -4.58 12.48
C GLU A 517 -11.43 -4.43 12.85
N ALA A 518 -10.70 -3.66 12.05
CA ALA A 518 -9.27 -3.38 12.23
C ALA A 518 -8.33 -4.61 12.26
N LYS A 519 -8.82 -5.81 11.88
CA LYS A 519 -7.94 -6.98 11.78
C LYS A 519 -6.89 -6.81 10.69
N TYR A 520 -7.27 -6.35 9.51
CA TYR A 520 -6.39 -6.11 8.37
C TYR A 520 -6.37 -4.64 7.96
N GLY A 521 -5.21 -4.18 7.52
CA GLY A 521 -4.97 -2.84 7.04
C GLY A 521 -3.61 -2.31 7.48
N VAL A 522 -3.24 -1.15 6.96
CA VAL A 522 -2.02 -0.45 7.36
C VAL A 522 -2.37 0.92 7.92
N VAL A 523 -1.78 1.25 9.05
CA VAL A 523 -2.00 2.50 9.77
C VAL A 523 -0.73 3.33 9.72
N ARG A 524 -0.86 4.63 9.53
CA ARG A 524 0.26 5.58 9.54
C ARG A 524 1.11 5.45 10.80
N ASN A 525 2.37 5.82 10.68
CA ASN A 525 3.35 5.82 11.78
C ASN A 525 3.56 4.44 12.45
N HIS A 526 3.31 3.33 11.72
CA HIS A 526 3.56 1.97 12.15
C HIS A 526 4.60 1.30 11.24
N HIS A 527 5.41 0.42 11.83
CA HIS A 527 6.33 -0.44 11.11
C HIS A 527 5.86 -1.90 11.18
N TYR A 528 5.47 -2.45 10.05
CA TYR A 528 5.05 -3.83 9.88
C TYR A 528 6.26 -4.67 9.45
N VAL A 529 6.79 -5.47 10.34
CA VAL A 529 7.86 -6.43 10.03
C VAL A 529 7.24 -7.79 9.78
N VAL A 530 7.22 -8.18 8.51
CA VAL A 530 6.67 -9.45 8.06
C VAL A 530 7.82 -10.42 7.87
N THR A 531 7.73 -11.62 8.44
CA THR A 531 8.76 -12.65 8.31
C THR A 531 8.13 -13.91 7.74
N VAL A 532 8.64 -14.36 6.60
CA VAL A 532 8.31 -15.67 6.03
C VAL A 532 9.01 -16.72 6.87
N ASP A 533 8.26 -17.56 7.56
CA ASP A 533 8.78 -18.62 8.42
C ASP A 533 8.46 -20.03 7.90
N LYS A 534 7.59 -20.14 6.88
CA LYS A 534 7.18 -21.39 6.28
C LYS A 534 6.97 -21.24 4.77
N LEU A 535 7.43 -22.21 4.00
CA LEU A 535 7.28 -22.29 2.55
C LEU A 535 6.97 -23.74 2.16
N GLU A 536 5.69 -24.09 2.11
CA GLU A 536 5.26 -25.48 1.88
C GLU A 536 4.59 -25.68 0.52
N LYS A 537 4.15 -24.61 -0.13
CA LYS A 537 3.40 -24.66 -1.39
C LYS A 537 4.00 -23.69 -2.40
N ILE A 538 3.77 -23.92 -3.67
CA ILE A 538 4.09 -22.94 -4.71
C ILE A 538 3.02 -21.84 -4.72
N GLY A 539 3.45 -20.62 -5.08
CA GLY A 539 2.56 -19.45 -5.21
C GLY A 539 1.60 -19.52 -6.38
N LYS A 540 0.89 -18.44 -6.64
CA LYS A 540 0.07 -18.25 -7.83
C LYS A 540 0.96 -17.98 -9.04
N GLY A 541 0.71 -18.66 -10.16
CA GLY A 541 1.49 -18.52 -11.38
C GLY A 541 1.36 -17.13 -12.01
N ILE A 542 2.42 -16.70 -12.67
CA ILE A 542 2.49 -15.49 -13.49
C ILE A 542 2.74 -15.93 -14.93
N PHE A 543 1.85 -15.52 -15.84
CA PHE A 543 2.06 -15.72 -17.27
C PHE A 543 2.71 -14.50 -17.91
N ASP A 544 2.20 -13.30 -17.62
CA ASP A 544 2.74 -12.01 -18.06
C ASP A 544 3.17 -11.17 -16.86
N GLY A 545 4.45 -10.72 -16.87
CA GLY A 545 5.04 -10.02 -15.73
C GLY A 545 4.57 -8.58 -15.54
N ASP A 546 4.06 -7.94 -16.60
CA ASP A 546 3.60 -6.54 -16.61
C ASP A 546 2.09 -6.40 -16.25
N GLU A 547 1.40 -7.52 -16.03
CA GLU A 547 -0.01 -7.51 -15.66
C GLU A 547 -0.18 -7.03 -14.21
N LYS A 548 -1.13 -6.10 -14.00
CA LYS A 548 -1.53 -5.67 -12.65
C LYS A 548 -2.15 -6.83 -11.89
N ILE A 549 -1.73 -7.00 -10.64
CA ILE A 549 -2.21 -8.09 -9.79
C ILE A 549 -3.30 -7.58 -8.87
N VAL A 550 -4.50 -8.14 -9.03
CA VAL A 550 -5.57 -8.11 -8.03
C VAL A 550 -5.71 -9.53 -7.51
N PRO A 551 -5.22 -9.82 -6.30
CA PRO A 551 -5.33 -11.16 -5.75
C PRO A 551 -6.80 -11.56 -5.65
N GLY A 552 -7.20 -12.63 -6.33
CA GLY A 552 -8.57 -13.13 -6.31
C GLY A 552 -8.84 -13.98 -5.08
N ASP A 553 -10.12 -14.09 -4.70
CA ASP A 553 -10.60 -15.12 -3.79
C ASP A 553 -10.68 -16.44 -4.59
N ASP A 554 -9.55 -17.12 -4.72
CA ASP A 554 -9.52 -18.41 -5.40
C ASP A 554 -10.17 -19.46 -4.49
N PRO A 555 -11.07 -20.32 -4.99
CA PRO A 555 -11.60 -21.45 -4.20
C PRO A 555 -10.51 -22.38 -3.67
N ASP A 556 -9.33 -22.38 -4.30
CA ASP A 556 -8.11 -23.03 -3.83
C ASP A 556 -7.22 -22.08 -2.98
N GLY A 557 -7.79 -21.03 -2.37
CA GLY A 557 -7.09 -19.93 -1.71
C GLY A 557 -6.05 -20.31 -0.65
N ASP A 558 -6.17 -21.48 -0.04
CA ASP A 558 -5.16 -22.05 0.87
C ASP A 558 -3.85 -22.47 0.16
N ILE A 559 -3.81 -22.41 -1.18
CA ILE A 559 -2.68 -22.91 -1.96
C ILE A 559 -1.56 -21.88 -2.08
N TYR A 560 -1.89 -20.60 -1.98
CA TYR A 560 -0.98 -19.48 -2.29
C TYR A 560 -0.43 -18.74 -1.08
N TYR A 561 -0.80 -19.15 0.13
CA TYR A 561 -0.31 -18.51 1.35
C TYR A 561 1.05 -19.04 1.75
N VAL A 562 1.92 -18.10 2.09
CA VAL A 562 3.19 -18.35 2.77
C VAL A 562 2.94 -18.19 4.25
N GLY A 563 3.43 -19.11 5.07
CA GLY A 563 3.49 -18.90 6.50
C GLY A 563 4.32 -17.65 6.77
N ALA A 564 3.68 -16.58 7.21
CA ALA A 564 4.36 -15.33 7.52
C ALA A 564 3.96 -14.86 8.92
N LYS A 565 4.98 -14.52 9.70
CA LYS A 565 4.81 -13.88 11.00
C LYS A 565 4.90 -12.37 10.80
N ILE A 566 3.86 -11.64 11.18
CA ILE A 566 3.84 -10.19 11.13
C ILE A 566 4.11 -9.65 12.52
N ASN A 567 5.22 -8.92 12.67
CA ASN A 567 5.50 -8.10 13.85
C ASN A 567 5.27 -6.64 13.47
N ILE A 568 4.36 -5.98 14.16
CA ILE A 568 4.13 -4.55 13.99
C ILE A 568 5.02 -3.84 15.01
N LEU A 569 6.11 -3.25 14.53
CA LEU A 569 6.95 -2.39 15.33
C LEU A 569 6.40 -0.96 15.24
N SER A 570 6.51 -0.25 16.38
CA SER A 570 6.28 1.16 16.34
C SER A 570 7.61 1.82 15.82
N TRP A 571 7.91 2.26 14.53
CA TRP A 571 7.36 3.31 14.86
C TRP A 571 6.35 3.12 16.02
N LYS A 572 5.51 2.19 16.16
CA LYS A 572 4.96 1.61 17.41
C LYS A 572 4.66 0.14 17.20
N ILE A 573 5.04 -0.72 18.14
CA ILE A 573 4.90 -2.18 18.02
C ILE A 573 3.50 -2.64 18.37
N VAL A 574 3.00 -3.56 17.54
CA VAL A 574 2.05 -4.60 17.94
C VAL A 574 2.56 -5.92 17.37
N SER A 575 2.93 -6.87 18.22
CA SER A 575 3.43 -8.17 17.77
C SER A 575 2.27 -9.13 17.53
N GLN A 576 2.26 -9.79 16.39
CA GLN A 576 1.32 -10.86 16.10
C GLN A 576 2.03 -12.04 15.43
N ASN A 577 1.76 -13.25 15.93
CA ASN A 577 2.19 -14.50 15.34
C ASN A 577 1.01 -15.08 14.57
N VAL A 578 1.19 -15.38 13.31
CA VAL A 578 0.25 -16.17 12.50
C VAL A 578 0.95 -17.43 12.08
N GLU A 579 0.44 -18.59 12.52
CA GLU A 579 0.73 -19.89 11.90
C GLU A 579 -0.38 -20.15 10.87
N LEU A 580 0.01 -20.34 9.63
CA LEU A 580 -0.89 -20.69 8.51
C LEU A 580 -0.66 -22.13 8.09
#